data_b0eef9270b66804aa945b83de19c5c80
#
_entry.id   b0eef9270b66804aa945b83de19c5c80
#
_cell.length_a   1.000
_cell.length_b   1.000
_cell.length_c   1.000
_cell.angle_alpha   90.00
_cell.angle_beta   90.00
_cell.angle_gamma   90.00
#
_symmetry.space_group_name_H-M   'P 1'
#
loop_
_entity.id
_entity.type
_entity.pdbx_description
1 polymer ?
#
loop_
_entity_poly.entity_id
_entity_poly.type
_entity_poly.pdbx_seq_one_letter_code
_entity_poly.pdbx_strand_id
1 'polypeptide(L)'
;MDTRWDDFVVPGLGIRCVDTNPWVTGAETCELVLALDALGDRPRAVRLFADMQHLRDPNGGYWTGYVYPDQVNWPAEHTTYTAAAVVLAADALAAGEGHGTPGSGIMRGETLIAGFAELDLECGCASADRVSRTSAHAR
;
A
#
# COMPACT_ATOMS: atom_id res chain seq x y z
N MET A 1 20.56 3.56 3.18
CA MET A 1 19.40 2.81 3.65
C MET A 1 19.76 1.68 4.63
N ASP A 2 20.96 1.13 4.50
CA ASP A 2 21.38 -0.01 5.34
C ASP A 2 21.76 0.31 6.79
N THR A 3 22.08 1.57 7.12
CA THR A 3 22.56 1.99 8.45
C THR A 3 21.52 1.85 9.58
N ARG A 4 20.22 1.74 9.26
CA ARG A 4 19.15 1.57 10.25
C ARG A 4 18.26 0.39 9.95
N TRP A 5 18.66 -0.49 9.05
CA TRP A 5 17.87 -1.65 8.68
C TRP A 5 17.53 -2.53 9.90
N ASP A 6 18.53 -2.86 10.68
CA ASP A 6 18.38 -3.73 11.85
C ASP A 6 17.63 -3.06 13.01
N ASP A 7 17.52 -1.73 13.00
CA ASP A 7 16.72 -1.00 13.98
C ASP A 7 15.22 -1.19 13.74
N PHE A 8 14.80 -1.41 12.50
CA PHE A 8 13.39 -1.46 12.14
C PHE A 8 12.93 -2.84 11.68
N VAL A 9 13.72 -3.56 10.91
CA VAL A 9 13.33 -4.84 10.33
C VAL A 9 13.38 -5.96 11.39
N VAL A 10 12.27 -6.64 11.55
CA VAL A 10 12.15 -7.84 12.37
C VAL A 10 12.00 -9.03 11.42
N PRO A 11 13.07 -9.87 11.27
CA PRO A 11 13.05 -10.98 10.31
C PRO A 11 11.86 -11.91 10.52
N GLY A 12 11.15 -12.22 9.43
CA GLY A 12 9.97 -13.09 9.45
C GLY A 12 8.68 -12.43 9.94
N LEU A 13 8.72 -11.11 10.30
CA LEU A 13 7.54 -10.42 10.82
C LEU A 13 7.20 -9.12 10.06
N GLY A 14 8.18 -8.38 9.58
CA GLY A 14 7.97 -7.08 8.93
C GLY A 14 8.81 -5.99 9.56
N ILE A 15 8.32 -4.74 9.59
CA ILE A 15 9.05 -3.64 10.23
C ILE A 15 8.31 -3.06 11.44
N ARG A 16 9.10 -2.55 12.36
CA ARG A 16 8.59 -1.72 13.47
C ARG A 16 8.21 -0.34 12.96
N CYS A 17 7.07 0.17 13.43
CA CYS A 17 6.67 1.55 13.17
C CYS A 17 7.66 2.55 13.81
N VAL A 18 8.16 2.20 15.00
CA VAL A 18 9.23 2.93 15.71
C VAL A 18 10.26 1.95 16.27
N ASP A 19 11.51 2.33 16.28
CA ASP A 19 12.64 1.46 16.67
C ASP A 19 12.61 1.01 18.13
N THR A 20 11.92 1.76 18.99
CA THR A 20 11.83 1.48 20.44
C THR A 20 10.71 0.54 20.82
N ASN A 21 9.73 0.31 19.96
CA ASN A 21 8.54 -0.49 20.28
C ASN A 21 8.61 -1.87 19.61
N PRO A 22 8.35 -2.97 20.34
CA PRO A 22 8.34 -4.31 19.80
C PRO A 22 7.03 -4.62 19.05
N TRP A 23 6.67 -3.76 18.12
CA TRP A 23 5.42 -3.78 17.37
C TRP A 23 5.70 -3.61 15.88
N VAL A 24 5.40 -4.64 15.09
CA VAL A 24 5.46 -4.58 13.63
C VAL A 24 4.09 -4.21 13.07
N THR A 25 4.09 -3.46 11.98
CA THR A 25 2.88 -2.93 11.36
C THR A 25 2.79 -3.29 9.88
N GLY A 26 1.57 -3.58 9.44
CA GLY A 26 1.33 -4.02 8.07
C GLY A 26 1.52 -2.91 7.05
N ALA A 27 0.99 -1.73 7.33
CA ALA A 27 1.04 -0.61 6.39
C ALA A 27 2.47 -0.11 6.17
N GLU A 28 3.20 0.18 7.24
CA GLU A 28 4.58 0.67 7.16
C GLU A 28 5.52 -0.39 6.55
N THR A 29 5.25 -1.67 6.80
CA THR A 29 5.97 -2.75 6.11
C THR A 29 5.73 -2.68 4.60
N CYS A 30 4.49 -2.49 4.16
CA CYS A 30 4.16 -2.35 2.74
C CYS A 30 4.74 -1.07 2.13
N GLU A 31 4.80 0.03 2.86
CA GLU A 31 5.47 1.26 2.40
C GLU A 31 6.97 1.05 2.16
N LEU A 32 7.65 0.30 3.04
CA LEU A 32 9.04 -0.07 2.80
C LEU A 32 9.19 -1.02 1.61
N VAL A 33 8.24 -1.94 1.39
CA VAL A 33 8.20 -2.80 0.19
C VAL A 33 8.16 -1.94 -1.07
N LEU A 34 7.27 -0.95 -1.12
CA LEU A 34 7.16 -0.01 -2.25
C LEU A 34 8.45 0.77 -2.47
N ALA A 35 9.06 1.26 -1.39
CA ALA A 35 10.31 2.00 -1.46
C ALA A 35 11.47 1.14 -1.98
N LEU A 36 11.57 -0.11 -1.53
CA LEU A 36 12.59 -1.06 -1.99
C LEU A 36 12.40 -1.44 -3.46
N ASP A 37 11.16 -1.69 -3.89
CA ASP A 37 10.85 -1.98 -5.29
C ASP A 37 11.21 -0.79 -6.19
N ALA A 38 10.86 0.43 -5.78
CA ALA A 38 11.21 1.66 -6.50
C ALA A 38 12.73 1.90 -6.59
N LEU A 39 13.50 1.43 -5.60
CA LEU A 39 14.97 1.47 -5.60
C LEU A 39 15.61 0.32 -6.38
N GLY A 40 14.81 -0.62 -6.92
CA GLY A 40 15.30 -1.80 -7.63
C GLY A 40 15.76 -2.93 -6.72
N ASP A 41 15.56 -2.84 -5.40
CA ASP A 41 15.88 -3.91 -4.45
C ASP A 41 14.71 -4.87 -4.24
N ARG A 42 14.30 -5.46 -5.34
CA ARG A 42 13.18 -6.38 -5.39
C ARG A 42 13.34 -7.62 -4.50
N PRO A 43 14.53 -8.23 -4.36
CA PRO A 43 14.66 -9.38 -3.46
C PRO A 43 14.31 -9.07 -2.01
N ARG A 44 14.71 -7.89 -1.48
CA ARG A 44 14.31 -7.46 -0.13
C ARG A 44 12.83 -7.09 -0.06
N ALA A 45 12.30 -6.45 -1.10
CA ALA A 45 10.87 -6.11 -1.18
C ALA A 45 9.98 -7.37 -1.11
N VAL A 46 10.26 -8.38 -1.95
CA VAL A 46 9.51 -9.65 -1.96
C VAL A 46 9.60 -10.38 -0.62
N ARG A 47 10.80 -10.45 -0.05
CA ARG A 47 10.98 -11.07 1.27
C ARG A 47 10.16 -10.36 2.34
N LEU A 48 10.25 -9.05 2.41
CA LEU A 48 9.56 -8.26 3.42
C LEU A 48 8.03 -8.38 3.29
N PHE A 49 7.52 -8.40 2.05
CA PHE A 49 6.11 -8.64 1.79
C PHE A 49 5.67 -10.05 2.23
N ALA A 50 6.52 -11.07 2.02
CA ALA A 50 6.26 -12.42 2.50
C ALA A 50 6.28 -12.48 4.03
N ASP A 51 7.25 -11.81 4.68
CA ASP A 51 7.41 -11.80 6.13
C ASP A 51 6.17 -11.26 6.84
N MET A 52 5.48 -10.25 6.28
CA MET A 52 4.30 -9.64 6.90
C MET A 52 2.99 -10.43 6.69
N GLN A 53 2.99 -11.54 5.95
CA GLN A 53 1.77 -12.30 5.66
C GLN A 53 1.14 -12.96 6.89
N HIS A 54 1.86 -13.09 8.01
CA HIS A 54 1.28 -13.52 9.29
C HIS A 54 0.18 -12.57 9.80
N LEU A 55 0.14 -11.32 9.32
CA LEU A 55 -0.93 -10.36 9.64
C LEU A 55 -2.23 -10.63 8.89
N ARG A 56 -2.23 -11.52 7.89
CA ARG A 56 -3.44 -11.86 7.15
C ARG A 56 -4.34 -12.78 7.96
N ASP A 57 -5.60 -12.39 8.11
CA ASP A 57 -6.60 -13.21 8.77
C ASP A 57 -7.21 -14.27 7.81
N PRO A 58 -7.94 -15.28 8.33
CA PRO A 58 -8.56 -16.31 7.50
C PRO A 58 -9.59 -15.78 6.48
N ASN A 59 -10.16 -14.59 6.70
CA ASN A 59 -11.12 -13.96 5.79
C ASN A 59 -10.45 -13.12 4.70
N GLY A 60 -9.11 -13.00 4.76
CA GLY A 60 -8.31 -12.27 3.79
C GLY A 60 -8.05 -10.81 4.15
N GLY A 61 -8.58 -10.31 5.26
CA GLY A 61 -8.21 -9.02 5.83
C GLY A 61 -6.80 -9.01 6.41
N TYR A 62 -6.31 -7.83 6.75
CA TYR A 62 -5.00 -7.69 7.39
C TYR A 62 -5.13 -6.92 8.69
N TRP A 63 -4.59 -7.49 9.76
CA TRP A 63 -4.45 -6.81 11.03
C TRP A 63 -3.52 -5.60 10.90
N THR A 64 -3.80 -4.56 11.65
CA THR A 64 -2.99 -3.33 11.64
C THR A 64 -1.55 -3.60 12.06
N GLY A 65 -1.34 -4.42 13.07
CA GLY A 65 0.00 -4.77 13.52
C GLY A 65 0.03 -5.90 14.55
N TYR A 66 1.24 -6.25 14.96
CA TYR A 66 1.52 -7.40 15.84
C TYR A 66 2.59 -7.04 16.87
N VAL A 67 2.24 -7.19 18.14
CA VAL A 67 3.17 -7.09 19.27
C VAL A 67 3.83 -8.45 19.46
N TYR A 68 5.05 -8.58 18.97
CA TYR A 68 5.68 -9.90 18.85
C TYR A 68 6.11 -10.56 20.18
N PRO A 69 6.50 -9.84 21.25
CA PRO A 69 6.76 -10.48 22.54
C PRO A 69 5.50 -11.09 23.16
N ASP A 70 4.36 -10.42 22.97
CA ASP A 70 3.08 -10.84 23.55
C ASP A 70 2.31 -11.78 22.63
N GLN A 71 2.76 -11.92 21.37
CA GLN A 71 2.13 -12.73 20.32
C GLN A 71 0.65 -12.35 20.07
N VAL A 72 0.35 -11.05 20.05
CA VAL A 72 -1.01 -10.54 19.85
C VAL A 72 -1.08 -9.54 18.72
N ASN A 73 -2.18 -9.58 17.95
CA ASN A 73 -2.51 -8.52 17.00
C ASN A 73 -3.00 -7.29 17.76
N TRP A 74 -2.35 -6.14 17.52
CA TRP A 74 -2.71 -4.90 18.18
C TRP A 74 -2.51 -3.69 17.23
N PRO A 75 -3.45 -2.75 17.21
CA PRO A 75 -4.80 -2.89 17.76
C PRO A 75 -5.56 -4.05 17.07
N ALA A 76 -6.56 -4.61 17.75
CA ALA A 76 -7.37 -5.72 17.20
C ALA A 76 -8.38 -5.16 16.18
N GLU A 77 -7.86 -4.64 15.09
CA GLU A 77 -8.64 -4.00 14.02
C GLU A 77 -8.02 -4.24 12.64
N HIS A 78 -8.85 -4.13 11.60
CA HIS A 78 -8.47 -4.08 10.20
C HIS A 78 -8.72 -2.66 9.69
N THR A 79 -7.66 -1.92 9.40
CA THR A 79 -7.80 -0.57 8.86
C THR A 79 -7.81 -0.55 7.34
N THR A 80 -8.55 0.38 6.75
CA THR A 80 -8.52 0.64 5.31
C THR A 80 -7.14 1.08 4.85
N TYR A 81 -6.39 1.76 5.71
CA TYR A 81 -5.01 2.15 5.47
C TYR A 81 -4.10 0.93 5.24
N THR A 82 -4.14 -0.04 6.16
CA THR A 82 -3.37 -1.29 6.01
C THR A 82 -3.80 -2.05 4.76
N ALA A 83 -5.11 -2.18 4.51
CA ALA A 83 -5.62 -2.87 3.33
C ALA A 83 -5.15 -2.21 2.02
N ALA A 84 -5.21 -0.88 1.94
CA ALA A 84 -4.74 -0.13 0.78
C ALA A 84 -3.23 -0.31 0.56
N ALA A 85 -2.42 -0.22 1.62
CA ALA A 85 -0.97 -0.42 1.54
C ALA A 85 -0.61 -1.82 1.04
N VAL A 86 -1.31 -2.86 1.50
CA VAL A 86 -1.11 -4.25 1.02
C VAL A 86 -1.45 -4.38 -0.46
N VAL A 87 -2.56 -3.80 -0.92
CA VAL A 87 -2.95 -3.84 -2.34
C VAL A 87 -1.88 -3.15 -3.20
N LEU A 88 -1.42 -1.97 -2.80
CA LEU A 88 -0.40 -1.21 -3.52
C LEU A 88 0.93 -1.98 -3.59
N ALA A 89 1.36 -2.58 -2.47
CA ALA A 89 2.59 -3.38 -2.44
C ALA A 89 2.48 -4.65 -3.31
N ALA A 90 1.34 -5.35 -3.24
CA ALA A 90 1.10 -6.52 -4.06
C ALA A 90 1.11 -6.18 -5.57
N ASP A 91 0.46 -5.08 -5.96
CA ASP A 91 0.44 -4.60 -7.35
C ASP A 91 1.87 -4.22 -7.82
N ALA A 92 2.64 -3.52 -6.99
CA ALA A 92 4.02 -3.19 -7.28
C ALA A 92 4.86 -4.42 -7.56
N LEU A 93 4.72 -5.44 -6.73
CA LEU A 93 5.46 -6.70 -6.88
C LEU A 93 4.95 -7.53 -8.07
N ALA A 94 3.66 -7.54 -8.38
CA ALA A 94 3.10 -8.26 -9.53
C ALA A 94 3.55 -7.67 -10.87
N ALA A 95 3.60 -6.36 -11.01
CA ALA A 95 3.97 -5.68 -12.25
C ALA A 95 5.42 -5.95 -12.69
N GLY A 96 6.31 -6.34 -11.77
CA GLY A 96 7.72 -6.66 -12.10
C GLY A 96 7.95 -7.98 -12.80
N GLU A 97 7.01 -8.92 -12.82
CA GLU A 97 7.23 -10.26 -13.34
C GLU A 97 7.00 -10.45 -14.86
N GLY A 98 6.52 -9.43 -15.56
CA GLY A 98 6.18 -9.61 -16.98
C GLY A 98 6.45 -8.45 -17.92
N HIS A 99 6.76 -7.26 -17.43
CA HIS A 99 6.73 -6.04 -18.25
C HIS A 99 8.03 -5.21 -18.26
N GLY A 100 9.14 -5.78 -17.83
CA GLY A 100 10.47 -5.18 -18.03
C GLY A 100 10.72 -3.82 -17.35
N THR A 101 9.80 -3.35 -16.53
CA THR A 101 9.91 -2.05 -15.86
C THR A 101 9.68 -2.22 -14.35
N PRO A 102 10.66 -1.90 -13.49
CA PRO A 102 10.46 -1.88 -12.04
C PRO A 102 9.40 -0.84 -11.65
N GLY A 103 8.47 -1.23 -10.79
CA GLY A 103 7.47 -0.34 -10.22
C GLY A 103 6.10 -0.40 -10.86
N SER A 104 5.14 -0.46 -10.02
CA SER A 104 3.75 -0.86 -10.25
C SER A 104 2.94 -0.01 -11.22
N GLY A 105 1.94 -0.65 -11.79
CA GLY A 105 0.91 -0.01 -12.57
C GLY A 105 0.15 1.08 -11.81
N ILE A 106 -0.24 0.87 -10.55
CA ILE A 106 -0.99 1.86 -9.76
C ILE A 106 -0.18 3.12 -9.50
N MET A 107 1.05 2.96 -9.01
CA MET A 107 1.91 4.10 -8.67
C MET A 107 2.42 4.84 -9.91
N ARG A 108 2.42 4.20 -11.06
CA ARG A 108 2.77 4.79 -12.36
C ARG A 108 1.58 5.30 -13.16
N GLY A 109 0.39 5.08 -12.69
CA GLY A 109 -0.82 5.49 -13.40
C GLY A 109 -1.20 4.60 -14.59
N GLU A 110 -0.65 3.38 -14.67
CA GLU A 110 -0.83 2.54 -15.85
C GLU A 110 -2.01 1.57 -15.80
N THR A 111 -2.48 1.16 -14.62
CA THR A 111 -3.46 0.06 -14.53
C THR A 111 -4.80 0.42 -13.92
N LEU A 112 -4.85 1.19 -12.86
CA LEU A 112 -6.14 1.59 -12.27
C LEU A 112 -6.70 2.87 -12.89
N ILE A 113 -5.83 3.73 -13.40
CA ILE A 113 -6.24 5.04 -13.92
C ILE A 113 -6.90 4.91 -15.29
N ALA A 114 -6.54 3.92 -16.11
CA ALA A 114 -7.21 3.72 -17.41
C ALA A 114 -8.69 3.35 -17.23
N GLY A 115 -9.05 2.56 -16.22
CA GLY A 115 -10.44 2.26 -15.89
C GLY A 115 -11.14 3.40 -15.12
N PHE A 116 -10.40 4.16 -14.33
CA PHE A 116 -10.95 5.30 -13.58
C PHE A 116 -11.16 6.56 -14.43
N ALA A 117 -10.45 6.73 -15.53
CA ALA A 117 -10.67 7.85 -16.46
C ALA A 117 -12.04 7.75 -17.16
N GLU A 118 -12.62 6.54 -17.26
CA GLU A 118 -13.95 6.31 -17.82
C GLU A 118 -15.05 6.27 -16.75
N LEU A 119 -14.71 6.17 -15.48
CA LEU A 119 -15.65 6.36 -14.39
C LEU A 119 -15.89 7.87 -14.26
N ASP A 120 -17.05 8.31 -14.77
CA ASP A 120 -17.57 9.65 -14.51
C ASP A 120 -17.91 9.76 -13.01
N LEU A 121 -16.84 9.87 -12.21
CA LEU A 121 -16.94 10.17 -10.79
C LEU A 121 -17.47 11.58 -10.67
N GLU A 122 -18.80 11.73 -10.77
CA GLU A 122 -19.47 12.95 -10.35
C GLU A 122 -19.23 13.16 -8.85
N CYS A 123 -18.05 13.68 -8.53
CA CYS A 123 -17.89 14.29 -7.23
C CYS A 123 -18.81 15.51 -7.21
N GLY A 124 -19.61 15.67 -6.17
CA GLY A 124 -20.56 16.79 -6.04
C GLY A 124 -19.93 18.19 -6.17
N CYS A 125 -18.60 18.29 -6.28
CA CYS A 125 -17.87 19.52 -6.58
C CYS A 125 -17.85 19.86 -8.08
N ALA A 126 -18.02 18.91 -8.99
CA ALA A 126 -17.99 19.14 -10.43
C ALA A 126 -19.35 19.60 -10.98
N SER A 127 -20.44 19.46 -10.23
CA SER A 127 -21.78 19.88 -10.66
C SER A 127 -21.99 21.40 -10.65
N ALA A 128 -21.19 22.15 -9.87
CA ALA A 128 -21.33 23.62 -9.82
C ALA A 128 -20.85 24.32 -11.11
N ASP A 129 -19.88 23.76 -11.82
CA ASP A 129 -19.36 24.35 -13.05
C ASP A 129 -20.20 24.05 -14.30
N ARG A 130 -21.05 23.03 -14.28
CA ARG A 130 -21.95 22.71 -15.41
C ARG A 130 -23.14 23.66 -15.50
N VAL A 131 -23.62 24.19 -14.40
CA VAL A 131 -24.79 25.08 -14.36
C VAL A 131 -24.45 26.43 -15.01
N SER A 132 -23.21 26.89 -14.94
CA SER A 132 -22.81 28.18 -15.54
C SER A 132 -22.60 28.14 -17.07
N ARG A 133 -22.39 26.95 -17.66
CA ARG A 133 -22.17 26.84 -19.12
C ARG A 133 -23.44 26.68 -19.94
N THR A 134 -24.53 26.21 -19.36
CA THR A 134 -25.82 26.08 -20.06
C THR A 134 -26.58 27.38 -20.12
N SER A 135 -26.28 28.38 -19.32
CA SER A 135 -26.93 29.70 -19.37
C SER A 135 -26.35 30.66 -20.40
N ALA A 136 -25.21 30.31 -21.02
CA ALA A 136 -24.53 31.20 -21.99
C ALA A 136 -24.89 30.94 -23.45
N HIS A 137 -25.76 29.95 -23.76
CA HIS A 137 -26.15 29.62 -25.15
C HIS A 137 -27.63 29.81 -25.46
N ALA A 138 -28.37 30.52 -24.58
CA ALA A 138 -29.76 30.90 -24.83
C ALA A 138 -29.92 32.45 -24.84
N ARG A 139 -29.31 33.11 -25.81
CA ARG A 139 -29.70 34.44 -26.32
C ARG A 139 -29.31 34.59 -27.80
#